data_f823bd0cf3d924aa638fe8e4ac3556aa
#
_entry.id   f823bd0cf3d924aa638fe8e4ac3556aa
#
_cell.length_a   1.000
_cell.length_b   1.000
_cell.length_c   1.000
_cell.angle_alpha   90.00
_cell.angle_beta   90.00
_cell.angle_gamma   90.00
#
_symmetry.space_group_name_H-M   'P 1'
#
loop_
_entity.id
_entity.type
_entity.pdbx_description
1 polymer ?
#
loop_
_entity_poly.entity_id
_entity_poly.type
_entity_poly.pdbx_seq_one_letter_code
_entity_poly.pdbx_strand_id
1 'polypeptide(L)'
;MADQLDLFATPAGVIPARLGHATVSAAPTRSILTKASGFMADYDYTLNPYAGCTYGCTYCYAAFFARSQERRDDWGNWVEVKDNALAVLRRMRTDLSGASVYMSSVTDPYQPIERRLGLVRGLLEELAPKGVRLVVQTRSPLVVRDIDLLEAFDAVRVNMTVTTDSEDIRRAFEPHCPANSKRLEAIKRVAEAGIPAAITMTPLLPVEDVPAFADRLLETGVERYVVQPFHAERGRFVAGTRQAAVEATERLGWT
;
A
#
# COMPACT_ATOMS: atom_id res chain seq x y z
N MET A 1 -18.99 37.41 -0.03
CA MET A 1 -18.71 36.04 -0.52
C MET A 1 -17.38 35.69 0.09
N ALA A 2 -17.43 34.90 1.17
CA ALA A 2 -16.24 34.52 1.92
C ALA A 2 -15.56 33.36 1.21
N ASP A 3 -14.29 33.52 0.99
CA ASP A 3 -13.33 32.55 0.50
C ASP A 3 -13.48 31.23 1.26
N GLN A 4 -13.92 30.22 0.57
CA GLN A 4 -13.91 28.85 1.07
C GLN A 4 -12.46 28.40 0.97
N LEU A 5 -11.70 28.67 2.04
CA LEU A 5 -10.34 28.19 2.23
C LEU A 5 -10.33 26.69 1.97
N ASP A 6 -9.64 26.30 0.92
CA ASP A 6 -9.33 24.93 0.56
C ASP A 6 -8.56 24.26 1.70
N LEU A 7 -9.30 23.60 2.60
CA LEU A 7 -8.79 22.92 3.79
C LEU A 7 -7.88 21.72 3.45
N PHE A 8 -7.67 21.43 2.15
CA PHE A 8 -6.86 20.33 1.64
C PHE A 8 -5.63 20.76 0.84
N ALA A 9 -5.51 22.05 0.50
CA ALA A 9 -4.28 22.60 -0.03
C ALA A 9 -3.26 22.76 1.11
N THR A 10 -2.65 21.66 1.54
CA THR A 10 -1.42 21.78 2.31
C THR A 10 -0.36 22.32 1.34
N PRO A 11 0.22 23.52 1.55
CA PRO A 11 1.42 23.92 0.82
C PRO A 11 2.42 22.80 1.04
N ALA A 12 3.27 22.52 0.06
CA ALA A 12 4.29 21.46 0.10
C ALA A 12 4.89 21.41 1.51
N GLY A 13 4.28 20.60 2.36
CA GLY A 13 4.40 20.74 3.80
C GLY A 13 5.80 20.31 4.19
N VAL A 14 6.39 21.02 5.11
CA VAL A 14 7.64 20.63 5.76
C VAL A 14 7.52 19.17 6.14
N ILE A 15 8.32 18.31 5.50
CA ILE A 15 8.36 16.89 5.80
C ILE A 15 8.81 16.78 7.28
N PRO A 16 7.97 16.24 8.17
CA PRO A 16 8.32 16.19 9.58
C PRO A 16 9.45 15.17 9.79
N ALA A 17 10.35 15.41 10.73
CA ALA A 17 11.39 14.46 11.08
C ALA A 17 10.84 13.15 11.71
N ARG A 18 9.63 13.18 12.27
CA ARG A 18 8.96 12.03 12.89
C ARG A 18 7.45 12.05 12.64
N LEU A 19 6.88 10.85 12.55
CA LEU A 19 5.44 10.62 12.51
C LEU A 19 5.10 9.43 13.43
N GLY A 20 4.52 9.72 14.60
CA GLY A 20 4.29 8.70 15.63
C GLY A 20 5.60 8.02 16.04
N HIS A 21 5.65 6.69 15.94
CA HIS A 21 6.83 5.89 16.27
C HIS A 21 7.95 5.98 15.22
N ALA A 22 7.63 6.39 13.99
CA ALA A 22 8.56 6.30 12.88
C ALA A 22 9.36 7.59 12.63
N THR A 23 10.59 7.43 12.17
CA THR A 23 11.40 8.49 11.60
C THR A 23 11.00 8.75 10.16
N VAL A 24 11.01 10.03 9.76
CA VAL A 24 10.70 10.46 8.40
C VAL A 24 11.90 11.19 7.83
N SER A 25 12.30 10.80 6.64
CA SER A 25 13.34 11.47 5.87
C SER A 25 12.84 11.77 4.45
N ALA A 26 13.56 12.62 3.73
CA ALA A 26 13.30 12.89 2.33
C ALA A 26 14.54 12.60 1.52
N ALA A 27 14.35 12.09 0.31
CA ALA A 27 15.43 11.91 -0.66
C ALA A 27 14.89 12.07 -2.07
N PRO A 28 15.65 12.76 -2.95
CA PRO A 28 15.26 12.86 -4.34
C PRO A 28 15.38 11.52 -5.06
N THR A 29 14.46 11.28 -5.98
CA THR A 29 14.52 10.12 -6.88
C THR A 29 14.91 10.53 -8.30
N ARG A 30 15.59 9.65 -9.02
CA ARG A 30 15.88 9.85 -10.46
C ARG A 30 14.72 9.39 -11.34
N SER A 31 13.93 8.43 -10.87
CA SER A 31 12.75 7.94 -11.56
C SER A 31 11.69 7.57 -10.51
N ILE A 32 10.43 7.86 -10.81
CA ILE A 32 9.30 7.45 -10.01
C ILE A 32 8.64 6.16 -10.56
N LEU A 33 8.75 5.93 -11.86
CA LEU A 33 8.37 4.68 -12.50
C LEU A 33 9.61 3.81 -12.69
N THR A 34 9.57 2.60 -12.17
CA THR A 34 10.61 1.60 -12.34
C THR A 34 10.09 0.49 -13.24
N LYS A 35 10.84 0.08 -14.27
CA LYS A 35 10.45 -1.03 -15.14
C LYS A 35 10.24 -2.28 -14.29
N ALA A 36 9.08 -2.90 -14.43
CA ALA A 36 8.71 -4.05 -13.62
C ALA A 36 9.53 -5.29 -14.02
N SER A 37 9.82 -6.14 -13.05
CA SER A 37 10.60 -7.36 -13.25
C SER A 37 10.30 -8.37 -12.14
N GLY A 38 10.79 -9.60 -12.29
CA GLY A 38 10.56 -10.69 -11.33
C GLY A 38 9.07 -10.97 -11.17
N PHE A 39 8.58 -11.05 -9.95
CA PHE A 39 7.16 -11.33 -9.66
C PHE A 39 6.20 -10.21 -10.09
N MET A 40 6.73 -9.04 -10.52
CA MET A 40 5.93 -7.94 -11.07
C MET A 40 5.99 -7.87 -12.61
N ALA A 41 6.55 -8.88 -13.28
CA ALA A 41 6.80 -8.88 -14.74
C ALA A 41 5.52 -8.76 -15.60
N ASP A 42 4.34 -9.03 -15.02
CA ASP A 42 3.04 -8.85 -15.69
C ASP A 42 2.64 -7.37 -15.86
N TYR A 43 3.39 -6.45 -15.27
CA TYR A 43 3.21 -5.01 -15.39
C TYR A 43 4.35 -4.38 -16.17
N ASP A 44 4.11 -3.23 -16.79
CA ASP A 44 5.16 -2.47 -17.46
C ASP A 44 6.02 -1.72 -16.43
N TYR A 45 5.38 -1.16 -15.40
CA TYR A 45 6.05 -0.36 -14.39
C TYR A 45 5.52 -0.62 -12.98
N THR A 46 6.40 -0.41 -12.00
CA THR A 46 6.03 -0.21 -10.60
C THR A 46 6.23 1.26 -10.21
N LEU A 47 5.34 1.78 -9.36
CA LEU A 47 5.41 3.11 -8.78
C LEU A 47 5.40 3.01 -7.26
N ASN A 48 6.45 3.52 -6.61
CA ASN A 48 6.55 3.54 -5.16
C ASN A 48 6.88 4.97 -4.70
N PRO A 49 5.92 5.73 -4.14
CA PRO A 49 6.13 7.12 -3.74
C PRO A 49 7.06 7.27 -2.53
N TYR A 50 7.22 6.19 -1.80
CA TYR A 50 8.02 6.11 -0.58
C TYR A 50 9.02 4.96 -0.65
N ALA A 51 10.07 4.98 0.19
CA ALA A 51 10.83 3.82 0.58
C ALA A 51 10.59 3.56 2.08
N GLY A 52 10.52 2.29 2.49
CA GLY A 52 10.05 1.92 3.81
C GLY A 52 8.53 2.01 3.95
N CYS A 53 8.02 1.49 5.08
CA CYS A 53 6.58 1.48 5.34
C CYS A 53 6.33 1.42 6.84
N THR A 54 5.66 2.44 7.37
CA THR A 54 5.41 2.58 8.81
C THR A 54 4.33 1.62 9.35
N TYR A 55 3.69 0.84 8.51
CA TYR A 55 2.80 -0.24 8.95
C TYR A 55 3.54 -1.42 9.58
N GLY A 56 4.81 -1.64 9.22
CA GLY A 56 5.70 -2.55 9.92
C GLY A 56 5.27 -4.02 9.91
N CYS A 57 4.54 -4.49 8.90
CA CYS A 57 4.11 -5.88 8.84
C CYS A 57 5.29 -6.82 8.99
N THR A 58 5.20 -7.77 9.93
CA THR A 58 6.30 -8.66 10.30
C THR A 58 6.75 -9.56 9.15
N TYR A 59 5.81 -9.97 8.30
CA TYR A 59 6.03 -10.84 7.14
C TYR A 59 6.44 -10.09 5.86
N CYS A 60 6.54 -8.76 5.89
CA CYS A 60 6.65 -7.98 4.67
C CYS A 60 7.97 -8.23 3.93
N TYR A 61 7.88 -8.78 2.72
CA TYR A 61 9.04 -9.03 1.86
C TYR A 61 9.74 -7.72 1.42
N ALA A 62 9.03 -6.60 1.44
CA ALA A 62 9.57 -5.31 1.03
C ALA A 62 10.77 -4.86 1.89
N ALA A 63 10.86 -5.37 3.12
CA ALA A 63 12.02 -5.13 3.98
C ALA A 63 13.33 -5.59 3.34
N PHE A 64 13.31 -6.66 2.54
CA PHE A 64 14.51 -7.18 1.86
C PHE A 64 15.07 -6.22 0.80
N PHE A 65 14.28 -5.26 0.34
CA PHE A 65 14.70 -4.22 -0.62
C PHE A 65 15.28 -2.98 0.07
N ALA A 66 15.28 -2.92 1.41
CA ALA A 66 15.92 -1.83 2.13
C ALA A 66 17.45 -1.85 1.89
N ARG A 67 18.04 -0.64 1.76
CA ARG A 67 19.43 -0.44 1.30
C ARG A 67 20.50 -0.96 2.28
N SER A 68 20.17 -1.08 3.57
CA SER A 68 21.09 -1.54 4.59
C SER A 68 20.44 -2.58 5.49
N GLN A 69 21.27 -3.39 6.17
CA GLN A 69 20.77 -4.35 7.16
C GLN A 69 20.06 -3.65 8.31
N GLU A 70 20.59 -2.54 8.81
CA GLU A 70 19.99 -1.71 9.84
C GLU A 70 18.54 -1.30 9.49
N ARG A 71 18.32 -0.81 8.26
CA ARG A 71 16.97 -0.46 7.79
C ARG A 71 16.04 -1.68 7.62
N ARG A 72 16.59 -2.86 7.36
CA ARG A 72 15.81 -4.10 7.31
C ARG A 72 15.34 -4.52 8.69
N ASP A 73 16.23 -4.43 9.67
CA ASP A 73 15.97 -4.80 11.06
C ASP A 73 15.01 -3.80 11.70
N ASP A 74 15.12 -2.52 11.34
CA ASP A 74 14.25 -1.42 11.79
C ASP A 74 12.99 -1.24 10.92
N TRP A 75 12.59 -2.26 10.15
CA TRP A 75 11.42 -2.19 9.29
C TRP A 75 10.14 -1.91 10.07
N GLY A 76 9.44 -0.85 9.69
CA GLY A 76 8.25 -0.34 10.38
C GLY A 76 8.48 1.00 11.06
N ASN A 77 9.73 1.32 11.40
CA ASN A 77 10.07 2.52 12.17
C ASN A 77 10.64 3.66 11.31
N TRP A 78 10.62 3.53 9.99
CA TRP A 78 11.11 4.57 9.09
C TRP A 78 10.33 4.64 7.78
N VAL A 79 10.31 5.84 7.22
CA VAL A 79 9.86 6.12 5.86
C VAL A 79 10.72 7.21 5.24
N GLU A 80 11.09 7.02 3.98
CA GLU A 80 11.79 8.01 3.16
C GLU A 80 10.84 8.48 2.05
N VAL A 81 10.56 9.78 2.02
CA VAL A 81 9.68 10.42 1.04
C VAL A 81 10.49 10.73 -0.21
N LYS A 82 9.99 10.37 -1.38
CA LYS A 82 10.55 10.81 -2.66
C LYS A 82 10.04 12.23 -2.96
N ASP A 83 10.68 13.23 -2.38
CA ASP A 83 10.23 14.62 -2.31
C ASP A 83 10.06 15.31 -3.68
N ASN A 84 10.78 14.86 -4.69
CA ASN A 84 10.71 15.36 -6.07
C ASN A 84 9.86 14.49 -7.01
N ALA A 85 9.13 13.48 -6.50
CA ALA A 85 8.45 12.48 -7.31
C ALA A 85 7.50 13.09 -8.36
N LEU A 86 6.71 14.09 -7.98
CA LEU A 86 5.81 14.81 -8.90
C LEU A 86 6.58 15.51 -10.01
N ALA A 87 7.65 16.22 -9.68
CA ALA A 87 8.46 16.92 -10.66
C ALA A 87 9.12 15.96 -11.65
N VAL A 88 9.54 14.77 -11.18
CA VAL A 88 10.10 13.71 -12.02
C VAL A 88 9.03 13.16 -12.96
N LEU A 89 7.81 12.88 -12.47
CA LEU A 89 6.71 12.37 -13.29
C LEU A 89 6.28 13.38 -14.35
N ARG A 90 6.16 14.66 -14.02
CA ARG A 90 5.83 15.76 -14.95
C ARG A 90 6.83 15.92 -16.08
N ARG A 91 8.11 15.70 -15.80
CA ARG A 91 9.20 15.83 -16.79
C ARG A 91 9.35 14.62 -17.68
N MET A 92 8.68 13.51 -17.38
CA MET A 92 8.77 12.30 -18.20
C MET A 92 8.21 12.56 -19.61
N ARG A 93 9.03 12.18 -20.61
CA ARG A 93 8.65 12.27 -22.03
C ARG A 93 8.18 10.94 -22.60
N THR A 94 8.27 9.87 -21.80
CA THR A 94 7.83 8.53 -22.20
C THR A 94 6.33 8.54 -22.35
N ASP A 95 5.83 8.08 -23.50
CA ASP A 95 4.42 7.80 -23.68
C ASP A 95 4.03 6.63 -22.76
N LEU A 96 3.06 6.88 -21.90
CA LEU A 96 2.53 5.89 -20.95
C LEU A 96 1.15 5.38 -21.34
N SER A 97 0.63 5.78 -22.49
CA SER A 97 -0.70 5.37 -22.95
C SER A 97 -0.81 3.85 -23.02
N GLY A 98 -1.80 3.30 -22.32
CA GLY A 98 -2.02 1.86 -22.23
C GLY A 98 -1.02 1.09 -21.35
N ALA A 99 0.04 1.75 -20.82
CA ALA A 99 0.99 1.08 -19.94
C ALA A 99 0.35 0.66 -18.62
N SER A 100 0.69 -0.53 -18.15
CA SER A 100 0.26 -1.06 -16.86
C SER A 100 1.21 -0.62 -15.75
N VAL A 101 0.64 0.05 -14.72
CA VAL A 101 1.40 0.57 -13.58
C VAL A 101 0.89 -0.06 -12.29
N TYR A 102 1.76 -0.67 -11.51
CA TYR A 102 1.45 -1.19 -10.19
C TYR A 102 1.97 -0.23 -9.10
N MET A 103 1.06 0.40 -8.38
CA MET A 103 1.34 1.25 -7.23
C MET A 103 0.96 0.48 -5.97
N SER A 104 1.72 0.11 -5.16
CA SER A 104 3.02 0.08 -4.61
C SER A 104 3.44 -1.36 -4.37
N SER A 105 4.58 -1.76 -4.88
CA SER A 105 5.09 -3.13 -4.74
C SER A 105 5.95 -3.32 -3.49
N VAL A 106 6.60 -2.26 -2.99
CA VAL A 106 7.57 -2.35 -1.86
C VAL A 106 7.33 -1.32 -0.75
N THR A 107 6.14 -0.74 -0.70
CA THR A 107 5.68 0.18 0.34
C THR A 107 4.16 0.15 0.41
N ASP A 108 3.53 0.98 1.23
CA ASP A 108 2.10 1.29 1.12
C ASP A 108 1.95 2.75 0.67
N PRO A 109 1.20 3.04 -0.41
CA PRO A 109 1.08 4.39 -0.95
C PRO A 109 0.28 5.28 0.01
N TYR A 110 -0.64 4.72 0.76
CA TYR A 110 -1.51 5.43 1.70
C TYR A 110 -1.10 5.23 3.17
N GLN A 111 0.18 4.97 3.43
CA GLN A 111 0.69 4.93 4.79
C GLN A 111 0.51 6.28 5.51
N PRO A 112 0.57 6.36 6.85
CA PRO A 112 0.13 7.54 7.61
C PRO A 112 0.68 8.89 7.17
N ILE A 113 1.91 8.95 6.64
CA ILE A 113 2.53 10.20 6.17
C ILE A 113 1.77 10.80 4.97
N GLU A 114 1.14 9.96 4.15
CA GLU A 114 0.39 10.39 2.97
C GLU A 114 -0.78 11.32 3.32
N ARG A 115 -1.37 11.16 4.50
CA ARG A 115 -2.43 12.08 4.98
C ARG A 115 -1.97 13.53 5.06
N ARG A 116 -0.67 13.74 5.34
CA ARG A 116 -0.07 15.08 5.44
C ARG A 116 0.47 15.61 4.13
N LEU A 117 1.04 14.71 3.31
CA LEU A 117 1.78 15.13 2.13
C LEU A 117 0.91 15.21 0.86
N GLY A 118 -0.12 14.36 0.74
CA GLY A 118 -0.93 14.30 -0.47
C GLY A 118 -0.13 13.91 -1.71
N LEU A 119 1.02 13.24 -1.53
CA LEU A 119 1.91 12.90 -2.64
C LEU A 119 1.26 11.93 -3.62
N VAL A 120 0.56 10.91 -3.10
CA VAL A 120 -0.17 9.95 -3.93
C VAL A 120 -1.28 10.64 -4.70
N ARG A 121 -2.04 11.53 -4.05
CA ARG A 121 -3.08 12.31 -4.72
C ARG A 121 -2.52 13.08 -5.92
N GLY A 122 -1.42 13.82 -5.72
CA GLY A 122 -0.75 14.52 -6.82
C GLY A 122 -0.21 13.60 -7.92
N LEU A 123 0.26 12.39 -7.57
CA LEU A 123 0.69 11.40 -8.56
C LEU A 123 -0.49 10.84 -9.36
N LEU A 124 -1.66 10.64 -8.74
CA LEU A 124 -2.87 10.21 -9.44
C LEU A 124 -3.36 11.30 -10.43
N GLU A 125 -3.39 12.56 -10.00
CA GLU A 125 -3.72 13.72 -10.87
C GLU A 125 -2.83 13.77 -12.12
N GLU A 126 -1.55 13.48 -11.99
CA GLU A 126 -0.61 13.47 -13.11
C GLU A 126 -0.69 12.20 -13.97
N LEU A 127 -1.11 11.06 -13.43
CA LEU A 127 -1.20 9.80 -14.15
C LEU A 127 -2.50 9.62 -14.91
N ALA A 128 -3.63 10.08 -14.38
CA ALA A 128 -4.95 9.90 -15.00
C ALA A 128 -4.98 10.37 -16.47
N PRO A 129 -4.49 11.59 -16.81
CA PRO A 129 -4.52 12.05 -18.21
C PRO A 129 -3.52 11.33 -19.13
N LYS A 130 -2.65 10.47 -18.59
CA LYS A 130 -1.64 9.73 -19.39
C LYS A 130 -2.17 8.39 -19.92
N GLY A 131 -3.43 8.03 -19.64
CA GLY A 131 -4.07 6.80 -20.13
C GLY A 131 -3.41 5.51 -19.61
N VAL A 132 -2.85 5.52 -18.42
CA VAL A 132 -2.27 4.32 -17.81
C VAL A 132 -3.35 3.39 -17.27
N ARG A 133 -3.06 2.08 -17.25
CA ARG A 133 -3.85 1.08 -16.53
C ARG A 133 -3.26 0.93 -15.15
N LEU A 134 -3.95 1.43 -14.11
CA LEU A 134 -3.44 1.54 -12.77
C LEU A 134 -3.94 0.41 -11.86
N VAL A 135 -3.05 -0.21 -11.11
CA VAL A 135 -3.41 -1.05 -9.95
C VAL A 135 -2.81 -0.41 -8.70
N VAL A 136 -3.67 -0.13 -7.73
CA VAL A 136 -3.27 0.40 -6.42
C VAL A 136 -3.33 -0.70 -5.39
N GLN A 137 -2.22 -1.00 -4.73
CA GLN A 137 -2.16 -1.98 -3.64
C GLN A 137 -2.00 -1.25 -2.32
N THR A 138 -2.95 -1.44 -1.40
CA THR A 138 -2.90 -0.79 -0.08
C THR A 138 -3.57 -1.64 1.00
N ARG A 139 -3.33 -1.28 2.25
CA ARG A 139 -4.09 -1.72 3.43
C ARG A 139 -4.65 -0.53 4.21
N SER A 140 -4.64 0.64 3.58
CA SER A 140 -5.08 1.88 4.21
C SER A 140 -6.49 2.29 3.78
N PRO A 141 -7.38 2.57 4.72
CA PRO A 141 -8.67 3.19 4.42
C PRO A 141 -8.55 4.59 3.79
N LEU A 142 -7.37 5.21 3.84
CA LEU A 142 -7.15 6.55 3.27
C LEU A 142 -7.37 6.59 1.75
N VAL A 143 -7.31 5.45 1.06
CA VAL A 143 -7.60 5.36 -0.39
C VAL A 143 -8.95 5.94 -0.75
N VAL A 144 -9.92 5.91 0.14
CA VAL A 144 -11.26 6.50 -0.03
C VAL A 144 -11.23 8.01 -0.30
N ARG A 145 -10.20 8.71 0.21
CA ARG A 145 -10.01 10.13 -0.06
C ARG A 145 -9.91 10.45 -1.56
N ASP A 146 -9.33 9.53 -2.31
CA ASP A 146 -8.95 9.76 -3.70
C ASP A 146 -9.87 9.00 -4.69
N ILE A 147 -11.07 8.60 -4.28
CA ILE A 147 -12.08 7.96 -5.15
C ILE A 147 -12.36 8.86 -6.36
N ASP A 148 -12.52 10.15 -6.17
CA ASP A 148 -12.74 11.15 -7.22
C ASP A 148 -11.68 11.13 -8.32
N LEU A 149 -10.42 10.90 -7.95
CA LEU A 149 -9.31 10.78 -8.91
C LEU A 149 -9.25 9.39 -9.53
N LEU A 150 -9.55 8.34 -8.77
CA LEU A 150 -9.55 6.98 -9.28
C LEU A 150 -10.62 6.77 -10.34
N GLU A 151 -11.78 7.41 -10.21
CA GLU A 151 -12.86 7.42 -11.22
C GLU A 151 -12.43 8.06 -12.55
N ALA A 152 -11.40 8.92 -12.53
CA ALA A 152 -10.90 9.57 -13.74
C ALA A 152 -10.00 8.68 -14.62
N PHE A 153 -9.66 7.47 -14.17
CA PHE A 153 -8.88 6.52 -14.96
C PHE A 153 -9.79 5.65 -15.84
N ASP A 154 -9.45 5.49 -17.11
CA ASP A 154 -10.14 4.55 -18.00
C ASP A 154 -10.00 3.09 -17.53
N ALA A 155 -8.90 2.77 -16.85
CA ALA A 155 -8.65 1.43 -16.32
C ALA A 155 -7.91 1.54 -14.97
N VAL A 156 -8.62 1.27 -13.89
CA VAL A 156 -8.05 1.26 -12.54
C VAL A 156 -8.56 0.05 -11.76
N ARG A 157 -7.79 -0.42 -10.80
CA ARG A 157 -8.23 -1.38 -9.78
C ARG A 157 -7.56 -1.05 -8.45
N VAL A 158 -8.34 -1.12 -7.38
CA VAL A 158 -7.85 -1.01 -6.01
C VAL A 158 -7.82 -2.40 -5.37
N ASN A 159 -6.66 -2.80 -4.90
CA ASN A 159 -6.46 -4.02 -4.11
C ASN A 159 -6.33 -3.62 -2.63
N MET A 160 -7.21 -4.12 -1.79
CA MET A 160 -7.14 -3.95 -0.34
C MET A 160 -6.65 -5.22 0.33
N THR A 161 -5.59 -5.11 1.13
CA THR A 161 -5.10 -6.26 1.89
C THR A 161 -5.89 -6.44 3.19
N VAL A 162 -6.52 -7.62 3.36
CA VAL A 162 -7.18 -8.08 4.57
C VAL A 162 -6.76 -9.54 4.78
N THR A 163 -5.95 -9.83 5.77
CA THR A 163 -5.22 -11.09 5.90
C THR A 163 -5.82 -12.08 6.87
N THR A 164 -6.72 -11.65 7.75
CA THR A 164 -7.35 -12.42 8.83
C THR A 164 -8.64 -11.74 9.27
N ASP A 165 -9.49 -12.46 9.97
CA ASP A 165 -10.66 -11.92 10.66
C ASP A 165 -10.35 -11.45 12.09
N SER A 166 -9.26 -11.94 12.67
CA SER A 166 -8.86 -11.70 14.04
C SER A 166 -8.04 -10.41 14.20
N GLU A 167 -8.47 -9.53 15.10
CA GLU A 167 -7.71 -8.32 15.43
C GLU A 167 -6.45 -8.64 16.26
N ASP A 168 -6.42 -9.74 17.01
CA ASP A 168 -5.24 -10.15 17.77
C ASP A 168 -4.16 -10.70 16.84
N ILE A 169 -4.53 -11.54 15.88
CA ILE A 169 -3.64 -11.99 14.80
C ILE A 169 -3.14 -10.78 13.99
N ARG A 170 -4.05 -9.86 13.60
CA ARG A 170 -3.66 -8.65 12.91
C ARG A 170 -2.62 -7.85 13.71
N ARG A 171 -2.84 -7.60 15.00
CA ARG A 171 -1.88 -6.85 15.84
C ARG A 171 -0.53 -7.53 15.93
N ALA A 172 -0.50 -8.86 16.00
CA ALA A 172 0.75 -9.62 16.06
C ALA A 172 1.56 -9.52 14.75
N PHE A 173 0.89 -9.58 13.61
CA PHE A 173 1.56 -9.59 12.31
C PHE A 173 1.61 -8.23 11.61
N GLU A 174 0.68 -7.33 11.89
CA GLU A 174 0.51 -6.03 11.24
C GLU A 174 0.35 -4.92 12.30
N PRO A 175 1.36 -4.69 13.16
CA PRO A 175 1.23 -3.95 14.42
C PRO A 175 0.67 -2.54 14.26
N HIS A 176 1.03 -1.84 13.20
CA HIS A 176 0.65 -0.44 12.98
C HIS A 176 -0.39 -0.26 11.86
N CYS A 177 -0.94 -1.36 11.35
CA CYS A 177 -1.96 -1.29 10.31
C CYS A 177 -3.34 -0.93 10.87
N PRO A 178 -4.21 -0.31 10.08
CA PRO A 178 -5.60 -0.08 10.43
C PRO A 178 -6.34 -1.39 10.72
N ALA A 179 -7.39 -1.31 11.54
CA ALA A 179 -8.27 -2.45 11.84
C ALA A 179 -8.90 -3.04 10.57
N ASN A 180 -9.13 -4.35 10.56
CA ASN A 180 -9.71 -5.05 9.41
C ASN A 180 -11.09 -4.52 9.04
N SER A 181 -11.94 -4.18 10.01
CA SER A 181 -13.25 -3.59 9.78
C SER A 181 -13.18 -2.28 8.97
N LYS A 182 -12.19 -1.42 9.26
CA LYS A 182 -11.99 -0.18 8.51
C LYS A 182 -11.50 -0.42 7.09
N ARG A 183 -10.74 -1.49 6.86
CA ARG A 183 -10.27 -1.86 5.52
C ARG A 183 -11.41 -2.42 4.68
N LEU A 184 -12.25 -3.28 5.26
CA LEU A 184 -13.44 -3.82 4.61
C LEU A 184 -14.43 -2.70 4.25
N GLU A 185 -14.70 -1.78 5.16
CA GLU A 185 -15.54 -0.62 4.90
C GLU A 185 -14.96 0.26 3.77
N ALA A 186 -13.65 0.48 3.75
CA ALA A 186 -13.01 1.28 2.72
C ALA A 186 -13.11 0.62 1.33
N ILE A 187 -12.86 -0.68 1.22
CA ILE A 187 -12.93 -1.35 -0.09
C ILE A 187 -14.37 -1.48 -0.57
N LYS A 188 -15.33 -1.64 0.34
CA LYS A 188 -16.75 -1.56 0.03
C LYS A 188 -17.10 -0.23 -0.62
N ARG A 189 -16.70 0.89 -0.04
CA ARG A 189 -16.92 2.23 -0.60
C ARG A 189 -16.27 2.42 -1.97
N VAL A 190 -15.10 1.83 -2.19
CA VAL A 190 -14.44 1.82 -3.52
C VAL A 190 -15.28 1.05 -4.53
N ALA A 191 -15.79 -0.13 -4.16
CA ALA A 191 -16.66 -0.95 -5.01
C ALA A 191 -18.01 -0.25 -5.30
N GLU A 192 -18.63 0.37 -4.29
CA GLU A 192 -19.86 1.14 -4.41
C GLU A 192 -19.72 2.37 -5.35
N ALA A 193 -18.51 2.94 -5.45
CA ALA A 193 -18.17 3.98 -6.42
C ALA A 193 -17.98 3.43 -7.85
N GLY A 194 -18.20 2.13 -8.08
CA GLY A 194 -18.02 1.51 -9.39
C GLY A 194 -16.56 1.25 -9.78
N ILE A 195 -15.61 1.46 -8.89
CA ILE A 195 -14.19 1.22 -9.15
C ILE A 195 -13.90 -0.28 -8.98
N PRO A 196 -13.31 -0.95 -9.99
CA PRO A 196 -12.88 -2.33 -9.87
C PRO A 196 -12.03 -2.56 -8.61
N ALA A 197 -12.44 -3.50 -7.78
CA ALA A 197 -11.83 -3.75 -6.49
C ALA A 197 -11.40 -5.21 -6.33
N ALA A 198 -10.40 -5.46 -5.50
CA ALA A 198 -9.99 -6.80 -5.10
C ALA A 198 -9.60 -6.82 -3.62
N ILE A 199 -9.84 -7.95 -2.96
CA ILE A 199 -9.28 -8.22 -1.63
C ILE A 199 -8.10 -9.16 -1.78
N THR A 200 -6.97 -8.78 -1.18
CA THR A 200 -5.76 -9.59 -1.19
C THR A 200 -5.45 -10.12 0.21
N MET A 201 -5.37 -11.43 0.33
CA MET A 201 -4.94 -12.16 1.52
C MET A 201 -3.54 -12.72 1.25
N THR A 202 -2.55 -11.83 1.26
CA THR A 202 -1.17 -12.13 0.85
C THR A 202 -0.17 -11.67 1.92
N PRO A 203 0.17 -12.56 2.86
CA PRO A 203 -0.30 -13.93 3.04
C PRO A 203 -1.68 -14.01 3.71
N LEU A 204 -2.36 -15.14 3.56
CA LEU A 204 -3.47 -15.50 4.43
C LEU A 204 -2.89 -15.91 5.78
N LEU A 205 -3.31 -15.23 6.83
CA LEU A 205 -2.99 -15.51 8.23
C LEU A 205 -4.08 -16.39 8.85
N PRO A 206 -3.90 -16.89 10.09
CA PRO A 206 -4.95 -17.64 10.78
C PRO A 206 -6.30 -16.90 10.77
N VAL A 207 -7.36 -17.65 10.51
CA VAL A 207 -8.75 -17.21 10.53
C VAL A 207 -9.47 -17.95 11.64
N GLU A 208 -10.16 -17.22 12.51
CA GLU A 208 -10.87 -17.80 13.67
C GLU A 208 -12.22 -18.37 13.28
N ASP A 209 -12.99 -17.67 12.45
CA ASP A 209 -14.30 -18.07 11.96
C ASP A 209 -14.37 -17.92 10.43
N VAL A 210 -14.07 -19.01 9.73
CA VAL A 210 -14.00 -19.01 8.26
C VAL A 210 -15.34 -18.65 7.61
N PRO A 211 -16.50 -19.21 8.02
CA PRO A 211 -17.80 -18.80 7.48
C PRO A 211 -18.09 -17.32 7.69
N ALA A 212 -17.98 -16.82 8.92
CA ALA A 212 -18.25 -15.42 9.23
C ALA A 212 -17.28 -14.48 8.53
N PHE A 213 -16.01 -14.88 8.32
CA PHE A 213 -15.07 -14.09 7.57
C PHE A 213 -15.44 -14.04 6.08
N ALA A 214 -15.82 -15.16 5.49
CA ALA A 214 -16.29 -15.22 4.11
C ALA A 214 -17.51 -14.32 3.89
N ASP A 215 -18.51 -14.37 4.78
CA ASP A 215 -19.70 -13.52 4.70
C ASP A 215 -19.31 -12.03 4.72
N ARG A 216 -18.44 -11.62 5.65
CA ARG A 216 -17.95 -10.22 5.71
C ARG A 216 -17.17 -9.79 4.46
N LEU A 217 -16.44 -10.70 3.82
CA LEU A 217 -15.77 -10.43 2.56
C LEU A 217 -16.79 -10.22 1.43
N LEU A 218 -17.82 -11.06 1.35
CA LEU A 218 -18.89 -10.98 0.35
C LEU A 218 -19.74 -9.71 0.51
N GLU A 219 -20.01 -9.28 1.75
CA GLU A 219 -20.73 -8.04 2.06
C GLU A 219 -20.06 -6.76 1.50
N THR A 220 -18.78 -6.83 1.14
CA THR A 220 -18.07 -5.71 0.49
C THR A 220 -18.48 -5.49 -0.96
N GLY A 221 -19.17 -6.44 -1.60
CA GLY A 221 -19.48 -6.42 -3.01
C GLY A 221 -18.28 -6.63 -3.94
N VAL A 222 -17.12 -6.98 -3.38
CA VAL A 222 -15.92 -7.28 -4.16
C VAL A 222 -15.98 -8.71 -4.71
N GLU A 223 -15.71 -8.87 -6.00
CA GLU A 223 -15.79 -10.17 -6.68
C GLU A 223 -14.43 -10.85 -6.89
N ARG A 224 -13.34 -10.11 -6.69
CA ARG A 224 -11.99 -10.61 -6.94
C ARG A 224 -11.22 -10.79 -5.64
N TYR A 225 -10.71 -12.00 -5.46
CA TYR A 225 -9.90 -12.39 -4.31
C TYR A 225 -8.55 -12.95 -4.76
N VAL A 226 -7.48 -12.56 -4.06
CA VAL A 226 -6.13 -13.12 -4.27
C VAL A 226 -5.67 -13.70 -2.95
N VAL A 227 -5.42 -14.99 -2.92
CA VAL A 227 -5.00 -15.71 -1.71
C VAL A 227 -3.64 -16.33 -1.93
N GLN A 228 -2.71 -16.11 -1.00
CA GLN A 228 -1.42 -16.78 -0.96
C GLN A 228 -1.19 -17.35 0.43
N PRO A 229 -0.67 -18.57 0.56
CA PRO A 229 -0.36 -19.14 1.86
C PRO A 229 0.76 -18.35 2.55
N PHE A 230 0.76 -18.41 3.87
CA PHE A 230 1.91 -17.96 4.66
C PHE A 230 3.05 -18.98 4.51
N HIS A 231 4.26 -18.49 4.24
CA HIS A 231 5.46 -19.33 4.13
C HIS A 231 6.31 -19.12 5.38
N ALA A 232 6.36 -20.11 6.25
CA ALA A 232 7.16 -20.09 7.48
C ALA A 232 8.66 -20.35 7.21
N GLU A 233 9.01 -20.84 6.03
CA GLU A 233 10.39 -21.18 5.71
C GLU A 233 11.23 -19.92 5.40
N ARG A 234 12.45 -19.89 5.91
CA ARG A 234 13.40 -18.81 5.63
C ARG A 234 13.83 -18.85 4.17
N GLY A 235 13.48 -17.84 3.40
CA GLY A 235 13.87 -17.70 2.00
C GLY A 235 14.12 -16.24 1.64
N ARG A 236 14.95 -15.99 0.64
CA ARG A 236 15.10 -14.65 0.07
C ARG A 236 13.89 -14.35 -0.81
N PHE A 237 13.27 -13.18 -0.63
CA PHE A 237 12.19 -12.66 -1.47
C PHE A 237 10.84 -13.38 -1.38
N VAL A 238 10.60 -14.19 -0.36
CA VAL A 238 9.30 -14.83 -0.12
C VAL A 238 8.59 -14.14 1.04
N ALA A 239 7.29 -13.88 0.90
CA ALA A 239 6.49 -13.31 1.99
C ALA A 239 6.44 -14.27 3.17
N GLY A 240 6.69 -13.75 4.38
CA GLY A 240 6.59 -14.53 5.62
C GLY A 240 7.93 -14.98 6.22
N THR A 241 9.04 -14.74 5.56
CA THR A 241 10.34 -15.30 5.95
C THR A 241 11.19 -14.41 6.84
N ARG A 242 10.67 -13.27 7.28
CA ARG A 242 11.36 -12.42 8.26
C ARG A 242 11.31 -13.08 9.64
N GLN A 243 12.41 -12.98 10.39
CA GLN A 243 12.50 -13.51 11.75
C GLN A 243 11.33 -13.04 12.63
N ALA A 244 10.92 -11.77 12.52
CA ALA A 244 9.78 -11.21 13.25
C ALA A 244 8.44 -11.93 12.95
N ALA A 245 8.25 -12.46 11.73
CA ALA A 245 7.06 -13.25 11.41
C ALA A 245 7.13 -14.66 12.02
N VAL A 246 8.30 -15.29 11.99
CA VAL A 246 8.52 -16.60 12.63
C VAL A 246 8.28 -16.51 14.13
N GLU A 247 8.80 -15.49 14.79
CA GLU A 247 8.56 -15.26 16.22
C GLU A 247 7.09 -14.96 16.53
N ALA A 248 6.36 -14.33 15.62
CA ALA A 248 4.92 -14.13 15.78
C ALA A 248 4.15 -15.45 15.68
N THR A 249 4.53 -16.36 14.75
CA THR A 249 3.89 -17.68 14.65
C THR A 249 4.16 -18.52 15.89
N GLU A 250 5.38 -18.53 16.41
CA GLU A 250 5.76 -19.25 17.63
C GLU A 250 4.96 -18.77 18.85
N ARG A 251 4.85 -17.44 19.03
CA ARG A 251 4.08 -16.85 20.14
C ARG A 251 2.59 -17.20 20.11
N LEU A 252 2.05 -17.38 18.92
CA LEU A 252 0.63 -17.71 18.72
C LEU A 252 0.39 -19.22 18.69
N GLY A 253 1.45 -20.06 18.79
CA GLY A 253 1.34 -21.51 18.65
C GLY A 253 0.86 -21.93 17.26
N TRP A 254 1.09 -21.11 16.26
CA TRP A 254 0.74 -21.37 14.87
C TRP A 254 1.99 -21.84 14.10
N THR A 255 2.11 -23.15 13.99
CA THR A 255 3.22 -23.83 13.28
C THR A 255 2.69 -24.70 12.15
#